data_edbb12c7750f9cd2a27363f3ad057814
#
_entry.id   edbb12c7750f9cd2a27363f3ad057814
#
_cell.length_a   1.000
_cell.length_b   1.000
_cell.length_c   1.000
_cell.angle_alpha   90.00
_cell.angle_beta   90.00
_cell.angle_gamma   90.00
#
_symmetry.space_group_name_H-M   'P 1'
#
loop_
_entity.id
_entity.type
_entity.pdbx_description
1 polymer ?
#
loop_
_entity_poly.entity_id
_entity_poly.type
_entity_poly.pdbx_seq_one_letter_code
_entity_poly.pdbx_strand_id
1 'polypeptide(L)'
;MTVLVLAPHPDDFDAIGVTLRRLHEHGHELHLAVLTAGANGVDDGFGGAVTPDDKAALREAEQRASCAFFGLPETRCAFLRLWQDPAVEAQDQQRLRRHVLALRPKLVFMPHGNDSNATHRRSYQSFCAIAAGERLSLQACLNQDAKTQGMRSDLHLPFDAQTAGWKAQLLRHHRSQQQRNLRTRGSGFDERVLHLNREAALRLGLAEPYAEVFELLRFADGVARDSGA
;
A
#
# COMPACT_ATOMS: atom_id res chain seq x y z
N MET A 1 -3.81 18.08 -5.45
CA MET A 1 -3.90 17.84 -3.98
C MET A 1 -2.80 16.89 -3.55
N THR A 2 -2.41 16.93 -2.27
CA THR A 2 -1.44 16.00 -1.68
C THR A 2 -2.13 14.68 -1.34
N VAL A 3 -1.57 13.58 -1.84
CA VAL A 3 -2.03 12.20 -1.64
C VAL A 3 -0.93 11.44 -0.91
N LEU A 4 -1.26 10.79 0.19
CA LEU A 4 -0.35 9.95 0.95
C LEU A 4 -0.73 8.49 0.81
N VAL A 5 0.22 7.65 0.46
CA VAL A 5 0.09 6.19 0.50
C VAL A 5 0.83 5.69 1.73
N LEU A 6 0.10 5.10 2.67
CA LEU A 6 0.66 4.38 3.82
C LEU A 6 0.79 2.91 3.46
N ALA A 7 1.98 2.51 3.04
CA ALA A 7 2.30 1.15 2.66
C ALA A 7 2.87 0.39 3.86
N PRO A 8 2.18 -0.60 4.44
CA PRO A 8 2.72 -1.43 5.52
C PRO A 8 4.07 -2.05 5.17
N HIS A 9 4.22 -2.51 3.92
CA HIS A 9 5.45 -3.13 3.42
C HIS A 9 5.87 -2.49 2.09
N PRO A 10 7.14 -2.64 1.68
CA PRO A 10 7.53 -2.41 0.30
C PRO A 10 6.72 -3.36 -0.60
N ASP A 11 5.98 -2.85 -1.57
CA ASP A 11 5.07 -3.50 -2.54
C ASP A 11 3.58 -3.10 -2.43
N ASP A 12 3.11 -2.63 -1.27
CA ASP A 12 1.70 -2.26 -1.10
C ASP A 12 1.28 -1.05 -1.97
N PHE A 13 2.22 -0.13 -2.26
CA PHE A 13 2.02 0.96 -3.22
C PHE A 13 1.69 0.42 -4.61
N ASP A 14 2.41 -0.59 -5.05
CA ASP A 14 2.32 -1.15 -6.39
C ASP A 14 1.03 -1.97 -6.59
N ALA A 15 0.50 -2.51 -5.49
CA ALA A 15 -0.76 -3.25 -5.49
C ALA A 15 -1.97 -2.40 -5.95
N ILE A 16 -1.90 -1.07 -5.77
CA ILE A 16 -2.91 -0.09 -6.22
C ILE A 16 -2.35 0.88 -7.28
N GLY A 17 -1.32 0.44 -7.99
CA GLY A 17 -0.53 1.26 -8.91
C GLY A 17 -1.31 1.90 -10.04
N VAL A 18 -2.42 1.30 -10.52
CA VAL A 18 -3.24 1.86 -11.60
C VAL A 18 -3.99 3.10 -11.12
N THR A 19 -4.59 3.05 -9.94
CA THR A 19 -5.26 4.20 -9.33
C THR A 19 -4.27 5.34 -9.06
N LEU A 20 -3.11 5.00 -8.50
CA LEU A 20 -2.08 6.00 -8.22
C LEU A 20 -1.54 6.64 -9.49
N ARG A 21 -1.35 5.86 -10.57
CA ARG A 21 -0.93 6.36 -11.87
C ARG A 21 -1.95 7.36 -12.42
N ARG A 22 -3.24 7.04 -12.35
CA ARG A 22 -4.30 7.97 -12.77
C ARG A 22 -4.26 9.28 -11.98
N LEU A 23 -4.11 9.20 -10.66
CA LEU A 23 -3.97 10.40 -9.83
C LEU A 23 -2.74 11.22 -10.20
N HIS A 24 -1.61 10.57 -10.45
CA HIS A 24 -0.37 11.21 -10.88
C HIS A 24 -0.53 11.94 -12.23
N GLU A 25 -1.11 11.26 -13.21
CA GLU A 25 -1.41 11.82 -14.55
C GLU A 25 -2.39 13.03 -14.47
N HIS A 26 -3.26 13.08 -13.45
CA HIS A 26 -4.13 14.23 -13.20
C HIS A 26 -3.48 15.33 -12.32
N GLY A 27 -2.16 15.27 -12.13
CA GLY A 27 -1.40 16.31 -11.43
C GLY A 27 -1.55 16.30 -9.91
N HIS A 28 -1.97 15.19 -9.32
CA HIS A 28 -1.93 15.05 -7.86
C HIS A 28 -0.53 14.73 -7.37
N GLU A 29 -0.19 15.28 -6.21
CA GLU A 29 1.12 15.11 -5.60
C GLU A 29 1.12 13.86 -4.72
N LEU A 30 1.71 12.77 -5.24
CA LEU A 30 1.81 11.50 -4.53
C LEU A 30 3.02 11.48 -3.59
N HIS A 31 2.81 10.98 -2.38
CA HIS A 31 3.84 10.66 -1.39
C HIS A 31 3.66 9.24 -0.91
N LEU A 32 4.76 8.48 -0.83
CA LEU A 32 4.79 7.12 -0.31
C LEU A 32 5.50 7.11 1.05
N ALA A 33 4.86 6.53 2.05
CA ALA A 33 5.46 6.17 3.31
C ALA A 33 5.42 4.65 3.50
N VAL A 34 6.53 3.98 3.35
CA VAL A 34 6.71 2.56 3.65
C VAL A 34 6.96 2.43 5.15
N LEU A 35 6.03 1.76 5.85
CA LEU A 35 5.99 1.77 7.31
C LEU A 35 6.97 0.77 7.92
N THR A 36 7.08 -0.45 7.36
CA THR A 36 8.02 -1.47 7.84
C THR A 36 8.99 -1.89 6.76
N ALA A 37 10.10 -2.48 7.17
CA ALA A 37 11.09 -2.98 6.21
C ALA A 37 10.64 -4.20 5.40
N GLY A 38 9.64 -4.98 5.89
CA GLY A 38 9.18 -6.20 5.23
C GLY A 38 10.24 -7.31 5.14
N ALA A 39 11.31 -7.26 5.96
CA ALA A 39 12.46 -8.16 5.90
C ALA A 39 12.07 -9.65 6.04
N ASN A 40 11.08 -9.97 6.88
CA ASN A 40 10.56 -11.33 7.06
C ASN A 40 9.89 -11.89 5.78
N GLY A 41 9.67 -11.05 4.78
CA GLY A 41 9.18 -11.43 3.46
C GLY A 41 10.26 -11.94 2.51
N VAL A 42 11.55 -11.89 2.87
CA VAL A 42 12.68 -12.30 2.04
C VAL A 42 13.21 -13.64 2.49
N ASP A 43 13.36 -14.57 1.54
CA ASP A 43 13.97 -15.86 1.81
C ASP A 43 15.48 -15.69 2.10
N ASP A 44 16.03 -16.53 2.99
CA ASP A 44 17.44 -16.49 3.35
C ASP A 44 18.33 -16.69 2.11
N GLY A 45 19.32 -15.83 1.96
CA GLY A 45 20.28 -15.88 0.84
C GLY A 45 19.75 -15.32 -0.48
N PHE A 46 18.47 -14.89 -0.57
CA PHE A 46 17.98 -14.24 -1.78
C PHE A 46 18.74 -12.93 -2.05
N GLY A 47 19.33 -12.82 -3.25
CA GLY A 47 20.16 -11.66 -3.61
C GLY A 47 21.37 -11.43 -2.71
N GLY A 48 21.82 -12.47 -1.98
CA GLY A 48 22.90 -12.38 -1.00
C GLY A 48 22.47 -11.88 0.39
N ALA A 49 21.18 -11.56 0.59
CA ALA A 49 20.66 -11.03 1.86
C ALA A 49 20.51 -12.16 2.91
N VAL A 50 21.26 -12.05 4.01
CA VAL A 50 21.26 -13.03 5.10
C VAL A 50 20.71 -12.41 6.39
N THR A 51 21.17 -11.21 6.73
CA THR A 51 20.73 -10.53 7.95
C THR A 51 19.39 -9.80 7.76
N PRO A 52 18.67 -9.50 8.84
CA PRO A 52 17.46 -8.65 8.75
C PRO A 52 17.72 -7.30 8.07
N ASP A 53 18.88 -6.69 8.29
CA ASP A 53 19.25 -5.41 7.68
C ASP A 53 19.53 -5.57 6.17
N ASP A 54 20.21 -6.64 5.73
CA ASP A 54 20.40 -6.93 4.30
C ASP A 54 19.05 -7.09 3.59
N LYS A 55 18.13 -7.85 4.21
CA LYS A 55 16.79 -8.07 3.69
C LYS A 55 15.98 -6.79 3.64
N ALA A 56 16.10 -5.93 4.66
CA ALA A 56 15.48 -4.61 4.67
C ALA A 56 16.02 -3.73 3.53
N ALA A 57 17.34 -3.66 3.38
CA ALA A 57 17.99 -2.90 2.31
C ALA A 57 17.58 -3.40 0.91
N LEU A 58 17.49 -4.72 0.73
CA LEU A 58 17.03 -5.33 -0.52
C LEU A 58 15.58 -4.93 -0.84
N ARG A 59 14.68 -5.03 0.14
CA ARG A 59 13.27 -4.65 -0.05
C ARG A 59 13.10 -3.16 -0.37
N GLU A 60 13.87 -2.31 0.29
CA GLU A 60 13.87 -0.87 0.00
C GLU A 60 14.42 -0.57 -1.40
N ALA A 61 15.47 -1.28 -1.84
CA ALA A 61 16.00 -1.15 -3.19
C ALA A 61 14.98 -1.58 -4.26
N GLU A 62 14.25 -2.67 -4.02
CA GLU A 62 13.16 -3.13 -4.90
C GLU A 62 12.06 -2.06 -5.00
N GLN A 63 11.64 -1.45 -3.88
CA GLN A 63 10.63 -0.39 -3.89
C GLN A 63 11.15 0.88 -4.58
N ARG A 64 12.42 1.27 -4.40
CA ARG A 64 12.99 2.40 -5.14
C ARG A 64 12.99 2.14 -6.65
N ALA A 65 13.34 0.93 -7.07
CA ALA A 65 13.30 0.55 -8.49
C ALA A 65 11.87 0.60 -9.06
N SER A 66 10.89 0.13 -8.29
CA SER A 66 9.48 0.23 -8.65
C SER A 66 9.00 1.69 -8.75
N CYS A 67 9.33 2.52 -7.74
CA CYS A 67 9.01 3.95 -7.76
C CYS A 67 9.65 4.68 -8.96
N ALA A 68 10.89 4.34 -9.32
CA ALA A 68 11.55 4.89 -10.50
C ALA A 68 10.84 4.48 -11.80
N PHE A 69 10.43 3.22 -11.94
CA PHE A 69 9.62 2.75 -13.07
C PHE A 69 8.26 3.45 -13.14
N PHE A 70 7.62 3.67 -12.00
CA PHE A 70 6.37 4.41 -11.88
C PHE A 70 6.52 5.90 -12.26
N GLY A 71 7.68 6.49 -12.02
CA GLY A 71 7.95 7.92 -12.16
C GLY A 71 7.74 8.72 -10.87
N LEU A 72 7.70 8.06 -9.70
CA LEU A 72 7.65 8.73 -8.41
C LEU A 72 9.06 9.19 -7.98
N PRO A 73 9.28 10.50 -7.78
CA PRO A 73 10.57 11.00 -7.31
C PRO A 73 10.99 10.39 -5.96
N GLU A 74 12.28 10.07 -5.80
CA GLU A 74 12.80 9.48 -4.55
C GLU A 74 12.54 10.38 -3.33
N THR A 75 12.55 11.69 -3.51
CA THR A 75 12.23 12.67 -2.45
C THR A 75 10.82 12.56 -1.91
N ARG A 76 9.93 11.86 -2.61
CA ARG A 76 8.54 11.59 -2.20
C ARG A 76 8.34 10.17 -1.67
N CYS A 77 9.43 9.41 -1.48
CA CYS A 77 9.41 8.05 -0.97
C CYS A 77 10.14 7.99 0.37
N ALA A 78 9.43 7.73 1.46
CA ALA A 78 9.96 7.64 2.82
C ALA A 78 9.91 6.19 3.32
N PHE A 79 11.03 5.69 3.84
CA PHE A 79 11.13 4.38 4.51
C PHE A 79 11.23 4.62 6.01
N LEU A 80 10.16 4.34 6.74
CA LEU A 80 10.05 4.69 8.16
C LEU A 80 10.60 3.59 9.09
N ARG A 81 10.69 2.33 8.65
CA ARG A 81 11.19 1.18 9.44
C ARG A 81 10.60 1.14 10.86
N LEU A 82 9.27 1.30 10.95
CA LEU A 82 8.56 1.28 12.23
C LEU A 82 8.37 -0.16 12.74
N TRP A 83 8.12 -0.26 14.04
CA TRP A 83 7.65 -1.48 14.71
C TRP A 83 8.61 -2.66 14.63
N GLN A 84 9.90 -2.38 14.53
CA GLN A 84 10.95 -3.40 14.60
C GLN A 84 11.23 -3.83 16.05
N ASP A 85 11.13 -2.87 17.00
CA ASP A 85 11.35 -3.07 18.41
C ASP A 85 10.13 -2.59 19.22
N PRO A 86 9.48 -3.46 20.00
CA PRO A 86 8.38 -3.05 20.87
C PRO A 86 8.73 -1.97 21.91
N ALA A 87 10.00 -1.88 22.31
CA ALA A 87 10.45 -0.88 23.28
C ALA A 87 10.36 0.56 22.78
N VAL A 88 10.33 0.77 21.45
CA VAL A 88 10.25 2.09 20.82
C VAL A 88 8.90 2.39 20.16
N GLU A 89 7.87 1.63 20.49
CA GLU A 89 6.55 1.75 19.85
C GLU A 89 5.97 3.18 19.94
N ALA A 90 6.08 3.83 21.08
CA ALA A 90 5.60 5.20 21.27
C ALA A 90 6.37 6.21 20.40
N GLN A 91 7.68 5.98 20.21
CA GLN A 91 8.51 6.80 19.34
C GLN A 91 8.14 6.59 17.87
N ASP A 92 7.87 5.36 17.46
CA ASP A 92 7.43 5.01 16.12
C ASP A 92 6.07 5.66 15.79
N GLN A 93 5.14 5.64 16.72
CA GLN A 93 3.86 6.34 16.57
C GLN A 93 4.06 7.85 16.40
N GLN A 94 5.00 8.46 17.13
CA GLN A 94 5.34 9.87 16.98
C GLN A 94 6.05 10.18 15.66
N ARG A 95 6.85 9.24 15.12
CA ARG A 95 7.49 9.38 13.79
C ARG A 95 6.43 9.38 12.69
N LEU A 96 5.49 8.43 12.73
CA LEU A 96 4.38 8.37 11.79
C LEU A 96 3.51 9.63 11.88
N ARG A 97 3.16 10.06 13.10
CA ARG A 97 2.39 11.29 13.33
C ARG A 97 3.07 12.51 12.70
N ARG A 98 4.36 12.72 12.96
CA ARG A 98 5.12 13.85 12.38
C ARG A 98 5.11 13.80 10.85
N HIS A 99 5.27 12.62 10.25
CA HIS A 99 5.26 12.44 8.81
C HIS A 99 3.90 12.82 8.20
N VAL A 100 2.80 12.35 8.77
CA VAL A 100 1.44 12.67 8.32
C VAL A 100 1.16 14.18 8.44
N LEU A 101 1.50 14.78 9.57
CA LEU A 101 1.25 16.20 9.82
C LEU A 101 2.09 17.12 8.93
N ALA A 102 3.33 16.74 8.61
CA ALA A 102 4.19 17.51 7.71
C ALA A 102 3.62 17.56 6.28
N LEU A 103 3.03 16.47 5.80
CA LEU A 103 2.46 16.37 4.46
C LEU A 103 1.06 17.00 4.34
N ARG A 104 0.28 17.02 5.41
CA ARG A 104 -1.12 17.52 5.42
C ARG A 104 -1.96 16.92 4.26
N PRO A 105 -2.03 15.59 4.12
CA PRO A 105 -2.69 14.97 2.99
C PRO A 105 -4.19 15.30 2.99
N LYS A 106 -4.77 15.37 1.79
CA LYS A 106 -6.22 15.47 1.60
C LYS A 106 -6.84 14.11 1.27
N LEU A 107 -6.02 13.20 0.74
CA LEU A 107 -6.40 11.83 0.43
C LEU A 107 -5.31 10.88 0.95
N VAL A 108 -5.73 9.83 1.64
CA VAL A 108 -4.82 8.78 2.15
C VAL A 108 -5.25 7.43 1.61
N PHE A 109 -4.32 6.69 1.02
CA PHE A 109 -4.48 5.27 0.73
C PHE A 109 -3.81 4.46 1.83
N MET A 110 -4.50 3.45 2.34
CA MET A 110 -3.98 2.56 3.38
C MET A 110 -4.70 1.21 3.36
N PRO A 111 -4.14 0.15 3.99
CA PRO A 111 -4.81 -1.14 4.05
C PRO A 111 -6.12 -1.04 4.85
N HIS A 112 -7.01 -2.00 4.57
CA HIS A 112 -8.26 -2.13 5.31
C HIS A 112 -8.02 -2.61 6.75
N GLY A 113 -8.78 -2.07 7.70
CA GLY A 113 -8.66 -2.45 9.12
C GLY A 113 -9.10 -3.88 9.42
N ASN A 114 -9.97 -4.46 8.59
CA ASN A 114 -10.39 -5.85 8.69
C ASN A 114 -9.52 -6.74 7.77
N ASP A 115 -8.28 -6.94 8.16
CA ASP A 115 -7.28 -7.75 7.44
C ASP A 115 -6.69 -8.80 8.37
N SER A 116 -6.38 -10.00 7.89
CA SER A 116 -5.72 -11.03 8.68
C SER A 116 -4.23 -10.75 8.91
N ASN A 117 -3.61 -9.84 8.14
CA ASN A 117 -2.25 -9.37 8.35
C ASN A 117 -2.18 -8.37 9.51
N ALA A 118 -1.43 -8.72 10.56
CA ALA A 118 -1.31 -7.88 11.75
C ALA A 118 -0.67 -6.51 11.45
N THR A 119 0.29 -6.43 10.53
CA THR A 119 0.94 -5.18 10.14
C THR A 119 -0.04 -4.25 9.42
N HIS A 120 -0.93 -4.79 8.56
CA HIS A 120 -1.99 -4.03 7.90
C HIS A 120 -2.95 -3.44 8.92
N ARG A 121 -3.46 -4.27 9.86
CA ARG A 121 -4.34 -3.78 10.94
C ARG A 121 -3.68 -2.70 11.79
N ARG A 122 -2.41 -2.90 12.15
CA ARG A 122 -1.65 -1.92 12.94
C ARG A 122 -1.49 -0.59 12.20
N SER A 123 -1.20 -0.64 10.90
CA SER A 123 -1.09 0.56 10.06
C SER A 123 -2.39 1.36 10.07
N TYR A 124 -3.52 0.69 9.85
CA TYR A 124 -4.86 1.29 9.91
C TYR A 124 -5.14 1.90 11.29
N GLN A 125 -4.94 1.12 12.38
CA GLN A 125 -5.20 1.57 13.74
C GLN A 125 -4.33 2.77 14.14
N SER A 126 -3.03 2.74 13.78
CA SER A 126 -2.09 3.83 14.06
C SER A 126 -2.49 5.12 13.34
N PHE A 127 -2.92 5.02 12.07
CA PHE A 127 -3.41 6.18 11.35
C PHE A 127 -4.72 6.71 11.93
N CYS A 128 -5.68 5.88 12.27
CA CYS A 128 -6.95 6.28 12.89
C CYS A 128 -6.70 7.00 14.23
N ALA A 129 -5.76 6.50 15.05
CA ALA A 129 -5.39 7.15 16.30
C ALA A 129 -4.78 8.55 16.08
N ILE A 130 -3.93 8.71 15.05
CA ILE A 130 -3.39 10.02 14.65
C ILE A 130 -4.51 10.93 14.16
N ALA A 131 -5.38 10.44 13.28
CA ALA A 131 -6.47 11.24 12.73
C ALA A 131 -7.41 11.74 13.84
N ALA A 132 -7.74 10.89 14.82
CA ALA A 132 -8.56 11.26 15.98
C ALA A 132 -7.84 12.27 16.88
N GLY A 133 -6.59 12.01 17.28
CA GLY A 133 -5.82 12.87 18.17
C GLY A 133 -5.53 14.26 17.59
N GLU A 134 -5.34 14.35 16.27
CA GLU A 134 -5.04 15.59 15.54
C GLU A 134 -6.29 16.22 14.90
N ARG A 135 -7.47 15.64 15.09
CA ARG A 135 -8.75 16.10 14.54
C ARG A 135 -8.69 16.32 13.02
N LEU A 136 -8.06 15.38 12.30
CA LEU A 136 -7.87 15.51 10.87
C LEU A 136 -9.19 15.48 10.11
N SER A 137 -9.24 16.24 9.02
CA SER A 137 -10.36 16.23 8.07
C SER A 137 -9.81 15.90 6.67
N LEU A 138 -10.05 14.66 6.21
CA LEU A 138 -9.55 14.14 4.94
C LEU A 138 -10.39 12.96 4.45
N GLN A 139 -10.13 12.51 3.22
CA GLN A 139 -10.67 11.27 2.66
C GLN A 139 -9.63 10.15 2.78
N ALA A 140 -10.06 8.95 3.16
CA ALA A 140 -9.24 7.75 3.09
C ALA A 140 -9.84 6.73 2.14
N CYS A 141 -8.99 6.07 1.36
CA CYS A 141 -9.28 4.92 0.53
C CYS A 141 -8.63 3.70 1.15
N LEU A 142 -9.44 2.76 1.62
CA LEU A 142 -8.96 1.49 2.16
C LEU A 142 -8.83 0.50 1.01
N ASN A 143 -7.60 0.06 0.73
CA ASN A 143 -7.34 -0.83 -0.38
C ASN A 143 -7.55 -2.30 -0.02
N GLN A 144 -7.99 -3.08 -1.00
CA GLN A 144 -8.12 -4.52 -0.91
C GLN A 144 -6.75 -5.21 -1.02
N ASP A 145 -6.49 -6.14 -0.11
CA ASP A 145 -5.43 -7.15 -0.19
C ASP A 145 -6.06 -8.56 -0.20
N ALA A 146 -5.31 -9.57 -0.59
CA ALA A 146 -5.78 -10.96 -0.58
C ALA A 146 -6.15 -11.49 0.83
N LYS A 147 -5.78 -10.77 1.88
CA LYS A 147 -6.06 -11.10 3.28
C LYS A 147 -7.15 -10.22 3.90
N THR A 148 -7.67 -9.26 3.15
CA THR A 148 -8.78 -8.39 3.58
C THR A 148 -10.07 -9.22 3.71
N GLN A 149 -10.76 -9.06 4.83
CA GLN A 149 -11.98 -9.81 5.17
C GLN A 149 -13.17 -8.86 5.21
N GLY A 150 -14.10 -9.01 4.26
CA GLY A 150 -15.35 -8.27 4.28
C GLY A 150 -15.17 -6.75 4.11
N MET A 151 -14.84 -6.33 2.90
CA MET A 151 -14.68 -4.92 2.50
C MET A 151 -15.85 -4.51 1.58
N ARG A 152 -16.37 -3.29 1.76
CA ARG A 152 -17.27 -2.67 0.78
C ARG A 152 -16.49 -2.28 -0.48
N SER A 153 -17.20 -2.15 -1.60
CA SER A 153 -16.63 -1.66 -2.87
C SER A 153 -17.29 -0.32 -3.22
N ASP A 154 -16.94 0.73 -2.46
CA ASP A 154 -17.53 2.06 -2.60
C ASP A 154 -16.95 2.81 -3.81
N LEU A 155 -15.70 2.53 -4.15
CA LEU A 155 -14.99 3.06 -5.31
C LEU A 155 -14.29 1.91 -6.03
N HIS A 156 -14.36 1.91 -7.36
CA HIS A 156 -13.61 0.98 -8.19
C HIS A 156 -13.03 1.70 -9.41
N LEU A 157 -11.84 1.27 -9.79
CA LEU A 157 -11.16 1.73 -11.00
C LEU A 157 -10.96 0.56 -11.95
N PRO A 158 -11.80 0.43 -13.00
CA PRO A 158 -11.63 -0.60 -14.00
C PRO A 158 -10.45 -0.32 -14.92
N PHE A 159 -9.81 -1.38 -15.44
CA PHE A 159 -8.72 -1.26 -16.38
C PHE A 159 -8.58 -2.48 -17.29
N ASP A 160 -7.98 -2.26 -18.46
CA ASP A 160 -7.81 -3.21 -19.54
C ASP A 160 -6.57 -4.13 -19.36
N ALA A 161 -6.40 -5.06 -20.29
CA ALA A 161 -5.28 -6.00 -20.30
C ALA A 161 -3.91 -5.30 -20.57
N GLN A 162 -3.89 -4.19 -21.31
CA GLN A 162 -2.67 -3.43 -21.56
C GLN A 162 -2.17 -2.77 -20.26
N THR A 163 -3.08 -2.15 -19.52
CA THR A 163 -2.82 -1.55 -18.20
C THR A 163 -2.42 -2.61 -17.19
N ALA A 164 -3.04 -3.80 -17.23
CA ALA A 164 -2.64 -4.94 -16.41
C ALA A 164 -1.20 -5.40 -16.72
N GLY A 165 -0.79 -5.39 -17.98
CA GLY A 165 0.59 -5.66 -18.40
C GLY A 165 1.61 -4.67 -17.82
N TRP A 166 1.27 -3.37 -17.80
CA TRP A 166 2.08 -2.35 -17.15
C TRP A 166 2.15 -2.57 -15.63
N LYS A 167 1.02 -2.85 -14.99
CA LYS A 167 0.98 -3.14 -13.54
C LYS A 167 1.79 -4.39 -13.18
N ALA A 168 1.74 -5.44 -14.01
CA ALA A 168 2.59 -6.62 -13.82
C ALA A 168 4.08 -6.28 -13.84
N GLN A 169 4.52 -5.41 -14.77
CA GLN A 169 5.91 -4.96 -14.81
C GLN A 169 6.28 -4.19 -13.55
N LEU A 170 5.43 -3.28 -13.07
CA LEU A 170 5.61 -2.55 -11.83
C LEU A 170 5.81 -3.51 -10.64
N LEU A 171 4.92 -4.49 -10.47
CA LEU A 171 4.96 -5.48 -9.38
C LEU A 171 6.20 -6.38 -9.45
N ARG A 172 6.72 -6.68 -10.64
CA ARG A 172 7.90 -7.53 -10.85
C ARG A 172 9.21 -6.89 -10.39
N HIS A 173 9.25 -5.59 -10.08
CA HIS A 173 10.40 -4.99 -9.41
C HIS A 173 10.62 -5.57 -8.01
N HIS A 174 9.57 -6.11 -7.36
CA HIS A 174 9.65 -6.82 -6.09
C HIS A 174 10.08 -8.29 -6.29
N ARG A 175 11.30 -8.48 -6.75
CA ARG A 175 11.86 -9.78 -7.15
C ARG A 175 11.88 -10.79 -6.02
N SER A 176 12.16 -10.35 -4.79
CA SER A 176 12.10 -11.19 -3.59
C SER A 176 10.70 -11.77 -3.36
N GLN A 177 9.67 -10.94 -3.59
CA GLN A 177 8.27 -11.36 -3.45
C GLN A 177 7.83 -12.26 -4.62
N GLN A 178 8.30 -11.99 -5.82
CA GLN A 178 8.09 -12.88 -6.97
C GLN A 178 8.60 -14.29 -6.68
N GLN A 179 9.86 -14.42 -6.29
CA GLN A 179 10.45 -15.72 -5.99
C GLN A 179 9.73 -16.44 -4.84
N ARG A 180 9.46 -15.72 -3.73
CA ARG A 180 8.76 -16.30 -2.58
C ARG A 180 7.36 -16.81 -2.96
N ASN A 181 6.60 -16.03 -3.71
CA ASN A 181 5.25 -16.42 -4.14
C ASN A 181 5.29 -17.62 -5.09
N LEU A 182 6.18 -17.65 -6.07
CA LEU A 182 6.37 -18.80 -6.95
C LEU A 182 6.70 -20.06 -6.14
N ARG A 183 7.64 -19.98 -5.19
CA ARG A 183 8.04 -21.11 -4.36
C ARG A 183 6.94 -21.61 -3.43
N THR A 184 6.17 -20.70 -2.80
CA THR A 184 5.21 -21.08 -1.75
C THR A 184 3.80 -21.29 -2.23
N ARG A 185 3.45 -20.78 -3.43
CA ARG A 185 2.07 -20.72 -3.95
C ARG A 185 1.94 -21.14 -5.42
N GLY A 186 3.05 -21.37 -6.12
CA GLY A 186 3.05 -21.73 -7.54
C GLY A 186 2.68 -20.60 -8.51
N SER A 187 2.46 -19.36 -8.02
CA SER A 187 2.15 -18.19 -8.84
C SER A 187 2.95 -16.98 -8.40
N GLY A 188 3.27 -16.07 -9.34
CA GLY A 188 4.03 -14.87 -9.08
C GLY A 188 3.28 -13.85 -8.21
N PHE A 189 3.99 -12.90 -7.66
CA PHE A 189 3.36 -11.81 -6.89
C PHE A 189 2.45 -10.96 -7.77
N ASP A 190 2.89 -10.63 -8.99
CA ASP A 190 2.09 -9.92 -10.00
C ASP A 190 0.82 -10.69 -10.38
N GLU A 191 0.92 -12.00 -10.60
CA GLU A 191 -0.23 -12.86 -10.94
C GLU A 191 -1.27 -12.85 -9.81
N ARG A 192 -0.82 -12.90 -8.55
CA ARG A 192 -1.72 -12.86 -7.39
C ARG A 192 -2.47 -11.54 -7.26
N VAL A 193 -1.77 -10.41 -7.42
CA VAL A 193 -2.41 -9.09 -7.36
C VAL A 193 -3.38 -8.92 -8.52
N LEU A 194 -2.99 -9.30 -9.74
CA LEU A 194 -3.89 -9.23 -10.91
C LEU A 194 -5.06 -10.20 -10.82
N HIS A 195 -4.88 -11.37 -10.20
CA HIS A 195 -5.99 -12.29 -9.93
C HIS A 195 -7.04 -11.62 -9.02
N LEU A 196 -6.60 -10.97 -7.93
CA LEU A 196 -7.50 -10.22 -7.05
C LEU A 196 -8.26 -9.11 -7.80
N ASN A 197 -7.57 -8.38 -8.68
CA ASN A 197 -8.21 -7.34 -9.50
C ASN A 197 -9.21 -7.94 -10.51
N ARG A 198 -8.94 -9.12 -11.06
CA ARG A 198 -9.87 -9.83 -11.94
C ARG A 198 -11.13 -10.30 -11.20
N GLU A 199 -10.94 -10.90 -10.02
CA GLU A 199 -12.06 -11.31 -9.16
C GLU A 199 -12.94 -10.12 -8.75
N ALA A 200 -12.34 -8.96 -8.48
CA ALA A 200 -13.07 -7.74 -8.19
C ALA A 200 -13.92 -7.28 -9.39
N ALA A 201 -13.36 -7.24 -10.59
CA ALA A 201 -14.08 -6.87 -11.81
C ALA A 201 -15.25 -7.82 -12.10
N LEU A 202 -15.03 -9.12 -11.99
CA LEU A 202 -16.07 -10.16 -12.16
C LEU A 202 -17.20 -9.98 -11.14
N ARG A 203 -16.86 -9.82 -9.85
CA ARG A 203 -17.86 -9.64 -8.78
C ARG A 203 -18.71 -8.40 -8.98
N LEU A 204 -18.15 -7.34 -9.54
CA LEU A 204 -18.84 -6.07 -9.82
C LEU A 204 -19.54 -6.05 -11.18
N GLY A 205 -19.41 -7.10 -12.01
CA GLY A 205 -20.02 -7.18 -13.33
C GLY A 205 -19.49 -6.13 -14.31
N LEU A 206 -18.19 -5.76 -14.20
CA LEU A 206 -17.58 -4.73 -15.04
C LEU A 206 -17.28 -5.25 -16.43
N ALA A 207 -17.27 -4.35 -17.42
CA ALA A 207 -16.90 -4.67 -18.80
C ALA A 207 -15.40 -4.92 -18.94
N GLU A 208 -14.58 -4.17 -18.19
CA GLU A 208 -13.14 -4.34 -18.15
C GLU A 208 -12.74 -5.57 -17.32
N PRO A 209 -11.67 -6.31 -17.72
CA PRO A 209 -11.29 -7.56 -17.09
C PRO A 209 -10.66 -7.43 -15.71
N TYR A 210 -10.31 -6.22 -15.27
CA TYR A 210 -9.65 -5.96 -13.99
C TYR A 210 -10.22 -4.71 -13.32
N ALA A 211 -10.18 -4.66 -11.99
CA ALA A 211 -10.47 -3.44 -11.23
C ALA A 211 -9.67 -3.38 -9.92
N GLU A 212 -9.18 -2.21 -9.58
CA GLU A 212 -8.79 -1.88 -8.21
C GLU A 212 -10.03 -1.39 -7.47
N VAL A 213 -10.22 -1.84 -6.23
CA VAL A 213 -11.41 -1.51 -5.42
C VAL A 213 -11.00 -0.96 -4.07
N PHE A 214 -11.83 -0.05 -3.57
CA PHE A 214 -11.58 0.66 -2.32
C PHE A 214 -12.88 0.82 -1.53
N GLU A 215 -12.74 0.73 -0.21
CA GLU A 215 -13.74 1.21 0.71
C GLU A 215 -13.40 2.66 1.09
N LEU A 216 -14.40 3.54 1.12
CA LEU A 216 -14.20 4.95 1.41
C LEU A 216 -14.53 5.26 2.87
N LEU A 217 -13.60 5.93 3.54
CA LEU A 217 -13.83 6.55 4.84
C LEU A 217 -13.59 8.06 4.74
N ARG A 218 -14.48 8.83 5.36
CA ARG A 218 -14.30 10.25 5.55
C ARG A 218 -13.93 10.53 7.00
N PHE A 219 -12.81 11.17 7.23
CA PHE A 219 -12.48 11.73 8.51
C PHE A 219 -12.99 13.18 8.56
N ALA A 220 -13.84 13.47 9.54
CA ALA A 220 -14.32 14.81 9.81
C ALA A 220 -14.04 15.11 11.29
N ASP A 221 -13.19 16.10 11.54
CA ASP A 221 -12.74 16.47 12.89
C ASP A 221 -12.18 15.27 13.68
N GLY A 222 -11.45 14.40 12.99
CA GLY A 222 -10.82 13.18 13.53
C GLY A 222 -11.75 11.97 13.68
N VAL A 223 -13.04 12.11 13.41
CA VAL A 223 -14.00 11.01 13.48
C VAL A 223 -14.13 10.34 12.11
N ALA A 224 -13.87 9.05 12.04
CA ALA A 224 -14.11 8.26 10.84
C ALA A 224 -15.62 8.04 10.64
N ARG A 225 -16.09 8.26 9.43
CA ARG A 225 -17.48 8.04 8.99
C ARG A 225 -17.47 7.32 7.65
N ASP A 226 -18.46 6.48 7.43
CA ASP A 226 -18.71 5.91 6.11
C ASP A 226 -19.06 7.03 5.14
N SER A 227 -18.45 7.02 3.95
CA SER A 227 -18.67 8.08 2.95
C SER A 227 -20.04 7.98 2.25
N GLY A 228 -20.85 6.98 2.57
CA GLY A 228 -22.20 6.75 2.04
C GLY A 228 -23.34 7.03 3.02
N ALA A 229 -23.06 7.69 4.16
CA ALA A 229 -24.08 8.11 5.12
C ALA A 229 -24.33 9.62 5.05
#